data_42c06783fc24f50437e7d4531be82dee
#
_entry.id   42c06783fc24f50437e7d4531be82dee
#
_cell.length_a   1.000
_cell.length_b   1.000
_cell.length_c   1.000
_cell.angle_alpha   90.00
_cell.angle_beta   90.00
_cell.angle_gamma   90.00
#
_symmetry.space_group_name_H-M   'P 1'
#
loop_
_entity.id
_entity.type
_entity.pdbx_description
1 polymer ?
#
loop_
_entity_poly.entity_id
_entity_poly.type
_entity_poly.pdbx_seq_one_letter_code
_entity_poly.pdbx_strand_id
1 'polypeptide(L)'
;GAARQLASAPNGRELTIDGRAPKAGEIFRNPGLARTFETVARGGASAFYQGGIAESIVSVLKEAGGCMTLDDLASHVSTWEEPISVTYRGLRVYECPPNGQGITALIALNLLEGFDLASLEALSAEKMHLMIEAMRLAFADASWYVADPKFSNVPIKELLSKEYADERRKLIDTQRATVDQKRGTPVASSNTVYLSVVDKWGNACSFINSNYMGFGTG
;
A
#
# COMPACT_ATOMS: atom_id res chain seq x y z
N GLY A 1 1.41 -14.68 22.62
CA GLY A 1 1.58 -13.28 22.26
C GLY A 1 2.91 -13.00 21.57
N ALA A 2 3.19 -11.76 21.18
CA ALA A 2 4.33 -11.32 20.38
C ALA A 2 5.71 -11.81 20.87
N ALA A 3 5.92 -11.89 22.18
CA ALA A 3 7.19 -12.38 22.74
C ALA A 3 7.54 -13.82 22.35
N ARG A 4 6.55 -14.71 22.21
CA ARG A 4 6.79 -16.09 21.74
C ARG A 4 7.15 -16.12 20.27
N GLN A 5 6.49 -15.28 19.48
CA GLN A 5 6.77 -15.15 18.05
C GLN A 5 8.17 -14.59 17.80
N LEU A 6 8.56 -13.55 18.55
CA LEU A 6 9.91 -13.00 18.50
C LEU A 6 10.98 -14.01 18.95
N ALA A 7 10.72 -14.79 19.99
CA ALA A 7 11.67 -15.79 20.46
C ALA A 7 11.95 -16.90 19.45
N SER A 8 11.03 -17.16 18.50
CA SER A 8 11.19 -18.14 17.42
C SER A 8 11.74 -17.54 16.13
N ALA A 9 11.79 -16.21 16.01
CA ALA A 9 12.32 -15.53 14.84
C ALA A 9 13.86 -15.46 14.89
N PRO A 10 14.56 -15.53 13.74
CA PRO A 10 15.99 -15.26 13.68
C PRO A 10 16.29 -13.90 14.34
N ASN A 11 17.24 -13.88 15.29
CA ASN A 11 17.64 -12.68 16.04
C ASN A 11 16.52 -11.99 16.86
N GLY A 12 15.31 -12.53 16.91
CA GLY A 12 14.18 -11.95 17.63
C GLY A 12 14.41 -11.84 19.15
N ARG A 13 15.37 -12.59 19.70
CA ARG A 13 15.79 -12.47 21.11
C ARG A 13 16.36 -11.10 21.47
N GLU A 14 16.95 -10.39 20.51
CA GLU A 14 17.44 -9.02 20.71
C GLU A 14 16.31 -8.03 21.05
N LEU A 15 15.07 -8.36 20.71
CA LEU A 15 13.87 -7.60 21.03
C LEU A 15 13.19 -8.05 22.34
N THR A 16 13.89 -8.82 23.16
CA THR A 16 13.39 -9.34 24.44
C THR A 16 14.38 -9.06 25.58
N ILE A 17 13.90 -9.08 26.82
CA ILE A 17 14.74 -9.12 28.00
C ILE A 17 14.71 -10.56 28.53
N ASP A 18 15.83 -11.26 28.44
CA ASP A 18 15.96 -12.67 28.85
C ASP A 18 14.88 -13.59 28.26
N GLY A 19 14.52 -13.37 26.98
CA GLY A 19 13.53 -14.16 26.25
C GLY A 19 12.06 -13.81 26.56
N ARG A 20 11.79 -12.78 27.35
CA ARG A 20 10.44 -12.28 27.67
C ARG A 20 10.22 -10.86 27.14
N ALA A 21 8.97 -10.46 27.03
CA ALA A 21 8.63 -9.07 26.73
C ALA A 21 9.06 -8.12 27.86
N PRO A 22 9.55 -6.92 27.55
CA PRO A 22 9.76 -5.86 28.52
C PRO A 22 8.46 -5.53 29.28
N LYS A 23 8.60 -5.21 30.58
CA LYS A 23 7.49 -4.68 31.38
C LYS A 23 7.51 -3.17 31.39
N ALA A 24 6.40 -2.54 31.68
CA ALA A 24 6.33 -1.09 31.85
C ALA A 24 7.36 -0.62 32.92
N GLY A 25 8.16 0.39 32.58
CA GLY A 25 9.20 0.95 33.43
C GLY A 25 10.55 0.23 33.38
N GLU A 26 10.67 -0.92 32.71
CA GLU A 26 11.97 -1.56 32.49
C GLU A 26 12.80 -0.86 31.43
N ILE A 27 14.11 -0.79 31.64
CA ILE A 27 15.03 -0.25 30.65
C ILE A 27 15.32 -1.33 29.61
N PHE A 28 14.82 -1.11 28.37
CA PHE A 28 15.11 -1.95 27.23
C PHE A 28 16.34 -1.43 26.47
N ARG A 29 17.26 -2.30 26.10
CA ARG A 29 18.46 -1.98 25.33
C ARG A 29 18.57 -2.87 24.11
N ASN A 30 18.82 -2.25 22.95
CA ASN A 30 19.10 -2.97 21.70
C ASN A 30 20.46 -2.53 21.15
N PRO A 31 21.56 -3.17 21.56
CA PRO A 31 22.91 -2.80 21.12
C PRO A 31 23.13 -3.09 19.63
N GLY A 32 22.41 -4.06 19.04
CA GLY A 32 22.47 -4.33 17.59
C GLY A 32 21.97 -3.14 16.78
N LEU A 33 20.77 -2.65 17.13
CA LEU A 33 20.18 -1.48 16.48
C LEU A 33 21.02 -0.20 16.71
N ALA A 34 21.60 -0.04 17.91
CA ALA A 34 22.50 1.07 18.19
C ALA A 34 23.70 1.09 17.25
N ARG A 35 24.37 -0.07 17.05
CA ARG A 35 25.49 -0.19 16.09
C ARG A 35 25.04 0.12 14.65
N THR A 36 23.87 -0.32 14.24
CA THR A 36 23.31 0.00 12.93
C THR A 36 23.16 1.52 12.76
N PHE A 37 22.57 2.21 13.73
CA PHE A 37 22.42 3.66 13.68
C PHE A 37 23.78 4.39 13.68
N GLU A 38 24.76 3.94 14.48
CA GLU A 38 26.12 4.51 14.48
C GLU A 38 26.79 4.32 13.11
N THR A 39 26.62 3.15 12.50
CA THR A 39 27.19 2.86 11.18
C THR A 39 26.60 3.79 10.11
N VAL A 40 25.27 3.95 10.11
CA VAL A 40 24.57 4.85 9.18
C VAL A 40 24.92 6.31 9.46
N ALA A 41 25.01 6.71 10.72
CA ALA A 41 25.39 8.08 11.10
C ALA A 41 26.81 8.47 10.62
N ARG A 42 27.74 7.51 10.60
CA ARG A 42 29.11 7.74 10.14
C ARG A 42 29.28 7.62 8.63
N GLY A 43 28.59 6.68 8.01
CA GLY A 43 28.78 6.32 6.59
C GLY A 43 27.66 6.77 5.64
N GLY A 44 26.61 7.40 6.17
CA GLY A 44 25.47 7.85 5.36
C GLY A 44 24.65 6.70 4.74
N ALA A 45 23.91 7.01 3.70
CA ALA A 45 23.04 6.06 3.01
C ALA A 45 23.81 4.84 2.45
N SER A 46 25.03 5.05 1.95
CA SER A 46 25.86 3.97 1.41
C SER A 46 26.18 2.89 2.44
N ALA A 47 26.37 3.26 3.70
CA ALA A 47 26.61 2.31 4.79
C ALA A 47 25.39 1.41 5.10
N PHE A 48 24.20 1.83 4.70
CA PHE A 48 22.98 1.02 4.81
C PHE A 48 22.77 0.12 3.60
N TYR A 49 22.88 0.69 2.40
CA TYR A 49 22.58 -0.01 1.14
C TYR A 49 23.74 -0.87 0.60
N GLN A 50 24.94 -0.71 1.16
CA GLN A 50 26.14 -1.44 0.76
C GLN A 50 26.91 -1.91 2.01
N GLY A 51 27.67 -3.00 1.89
CA GLY A 51 28.47 -3.54 3.00
C GLY A 51 27.67 -4.33 4.03
N GLY A 52 28.14 -4.38 5.27
CA GLY A 52 27.69 -5.35 6.28
C GLY A 52 26.20 -5.31 6.65
N ILE A 53 25.55 -4.14 6.59
CA ILE A 53 24.09 -4.05 6.84
C ILE A 53 23.33 -4.69 5.69
N ALA A 54 23.66 -4.35 4.45
CA ALA A 54 23.07 -4.93 3.25
C ALA A 54 23.29 -6.45 3.18
N GLU A 55 24.49 -6.91 3.48
CA GLU A 55 24.83 -8.34 3.54
C GLU A 55 23.96 -9.08 4.57
N SER A 56 23.79 -8.51 5.75
CA SER A 56 22.95 -9.08 6.80
C SER A 56 21.49 -9.17 6.37
N ILE A 57 20.93 -8.13 5.73
CA ILE A 57 19.56 -8.12 5.20
C ILE A 57 19.38 -9.23 4.16
N VAL A 58 20.27 -9.30 3.17
CA VAL A 58 20.19 -10.28 2.09
C VAL A 58 20.36 -11.70 2.62
N SER A 59 21.26 -11.93 3.59
CA SER A 59 21.45 -13.25 4.20
C SER A 59 20.16 -13.76 4.86
N VAL A 60 19.54 -12.95 5.70
CA VAL A 60 18.27 -13.32 6.38
C VAL A 60 17.15 -13.59 5.37
N LEU A 61 17.05 -12.76 4.34
CA LEU A 61 16.04 -12.95 3.29
C LEU A 61 16.27 -14.24 2.49
N LYS A 62 17.52 -14.55 2.13
CA LYS A 62 17.85 -15.81 1.44
C LYS A 62 17.54 -17.04 2.28
N GLU A 63 17.86 -17.02 3.58
CA GLU A 63 17.51 -18.10 4.51
C GLU A 63 16.00 -18.32 4.59
N ALA A 64 15.20 -17.26 4.44
CA ALA A 64 13.74 -17.31 4.39
C ALA A 64 13.18 -17.65 2.98
N GLY A 65 14.02 -17.92 1.98
CA GLY A 65 13.62 -18.20 0.60
C GLY A 65 13.32 -16.95 -0.23
N GLY A 66 13.73 -15.76 0.22
CA GLY A 66 13.57 -14.52 -0.52
C GLY A 66 14.55 -14.38 -1.70
N CYS A 67 14.21 -13.54 -2.67
CA CYS A 67 14.97 -13.37 -3.91
C CYS A 67 15.83 -12.08 -3.95
N MET A 68 15.80 -11.25 -2.90
CA MET A 68 16.59 -10.00 -2.86
C MET A 68 18.09 -10.26 -2.94
N THR A 69 18.78 -9.41 -3.69
CA THR A 69 20.22 -9.46 -3.89
C THR A 69 20.91 -8.20 -3.34
N LEU A 70 22.22 -8.22 -3.24
CA LEU A 70 23.00 -7.03 -2.88
C LEU A 70 22.90 -5.93 -3.94
N ASP A 71 22.74 -6.30 -5.20
CA ASP A 71 22.61 -5.34 -6.30
C ASP A 71 21.27 -4.60 -6.22
N ASP A 72 20.20 -5.25 -5.75
CA ASP A 72 18.90 -4.60 -5.52
C ASP A 72 19.02 -3.49 -4.47
N LEU A 73 19.77 -3.73 -3.40
CA LEU A 73 20.03 -2.72 -2.38
C LEU A 73 20.98 -1.64 -2.88
N ALA A 74 22.09 -2.01 -3.51
CA ALA A 74 23.11 -1.08 -3.99
C ALA A 74 22.60 -0.14 -5.09
N SER A 75 21.64 -0.60 -5.91
CA SER A 75 21.01 0.18 -6.98
C SER A 75 19.88 1.10 -6.50
N HIS A 76 19.51 1.02 -5.21
CA HIS A 76 18.45 1.87 -4.67
C HIS A 76 18.82 3.35 -4.74
N VAL A 77 17.90 4.14 -5.31
CA VAL A 77 17.98 5.61 -5.35
C VAL A 77 16.68 6.18 -4.80
N SER A 78 16.79 6.99 -3.75
CA SER A 78 15.64 7.72 -3.23
C SER A 78 15.24 8.84 -4.18
N THR A 79 13.96 8.97 -4.48
CA THR A 79 13.40 9.99 -5.36
C THR A 79 12.58 11.00 -4.57
N TRP A 80 12.50 12.23 -5.10
CA TRP A 80 11.56 13.23 -4.63
C TRP A 80 10.33 13.16 -5.50
N GLU A 81 9.16 13.03 -4.87
CA GLU A 81 7.89 12.89 -5.57
C GLU A 81 6.92 13.99 -5.11
N GLU A 82 6.05 14.44 -6.02
CA GLU A 82 4.97 15.35 -5.66
C GLU A 82 3.89 14.61 -4.85
N PRO A 83 3.50 15.14 -3.69
CA PRO A 83 2.47 14.49 -2.88
C PRO A 83 1.10 14.55 -3.55
N ILE A 84 0.33 13.49 -3.40
CA ILE A 84 -1.08 13.47 -3.77
C ILE A 84 -1.94 14.03 -2.64
N SER A 85 -3.11 14.58 -2.95
CA SER A 85 -3.95 15.17 -1.92
C SER A 85 -5.44 15.15 -2.25
N VAL A 86 -6.26 15.24 -1.20
CA VAL A 86 -7.69 15.53 -1.27
C VAL A 86 -8.06 16.64 -0.30
N THR A 87 -9.19 17.29 -0.54
CA THR A 87 -9.79 18.18 0.45
C THR A 87 -10.79 17.38 1.28
N TYR A 88 -10.66 17.44 2.59
CA TYR A 88 -11.58 16.84 3.54
C TYR A 88 -12.02 17.88 4.57
N ARG A 89 -13.29 18.22 4.60
CA ARG A 89 -13.89 19.21 5.53
C ARG A 89 -13.12 20.53 5.58
N GLY A 90 -12.74 21.05 4.40
CA GLY A 90 -12.02 22.31 4.27
C GLY A 90 -10.51 22.23 4.50
N LEU A 91 -9.98 21.09 4.93
CA LEU A 91 -8.56 20.85 5.11
C LEU A 91 -8.00 20.08 3.93
N ARG A 92 -6.82 20.43 3.44
CA ARG A 92 -6.11 19.65 2.45
C ARG A 92 -5.22 18.63 3.13
N VAL A 93 -5.47 17.34 2.83
CA VAL A 93 -4.72 16.20 3.37
C VAL A 93 -3.80 15.68 2.28
N TYR A 94 -2.53 15.55 2.59
CA TYR A 94 -1.48 15.12 1.69
C TYR A 94 -0.96 13.74 2.07
N GLU A 95 -0.63 12.93 1.07
CA GLU A 95 -0.01 11.62 1.23
C GLU A 95 1.07 11.41 0.17
N CYS A 96 1.99 10.49 0.44
CA CYS A 96 2.92 10.03 -0.58
C CYS A 96 2.15 9.35 -1.72
N PRO A 97 2.59 9.54 -2.98
CA PRO A 97 1.95 8.87 -4.11
C PRO A 97 2.13 7.34 -4.05
N PRO A 98 1.39 6.58 -4.87
CA PRO A 98 1.69 5.15 -5.06
C PRO A 98 3.17 4.96 -5.47
N ASN A 99 3.75 3.91 -5.01
CA ASN A 99 3.32 2.54 -4.65
C ASN A 99 2.85 2.36 -3.19
N GLY A 100 3.01 3.37 -2.32
CA GLY A 100 2.55 3.31 -0.94
C GLY A 100 1.02 3.33 -0.78
N GLN A 101 0.56 3.04 0.44
CA GLN A 101 -0.88 2.94 0.74
C GLN A 101 -1.54 4.27 1.12
N GLY A 102 -0.83 5.41 1.06
CA GLY A 102 -1.36 6.73 1.40
C GLY A 102 -2.64 7.08 0.65
N ILE A 103 -2.73 6.71 -0.62
CA ILE A 103 -3.92 6.91 -1.44
C ILE A 103 -5.18 6.24 -0.84
N THR A 104 -5.03 5.11 -0.12
CA THR A 104 -6.15 4.42 0.54
C THR A 104 -6.81 5.31 1.59
N ALA A 105 -5.99 6.02 2.37
CA ALA A 105 -6.50 6.97 3.35
C ALA A 105 -7.25 8.13 2.68
N LEU A 106 -6.72 8.65 1.57
CA LEU A 106 -7.35 9.74 0.82
C LEU A 106 -8.68 9.30 0.19
N ILE A 107 -8.78 8.08 -0.36
CA ILE A 107 -10.03 7.50 -0.86
C ILE A 107 -11.05 7.40 0.29
N ALA A 108 -10.63 6.85 1.44
CA ALA A 108 -11.51 6.71 2.60
C ALA A 108 -12.03 8.08 3.10
N LEU A 109 -11.18 9.11 3.14
CA LEU A 109 -11.60 10.47 3.50
C LEU A 109 -12.63 11.03 2.53
N ASN A 110 -12.45 10.84 1.22
CA ASN A 110 -13.42 11.25 0.23
C ASN A 110 -14.79 10.54 0.40
N LEU A 111 -14.77 9.25 0.76
CA LEU A 111 -15.99 8.51 1.08
C LEU A 111 -16.67 9.07 2.32
N LEU A 112 -15.91 9.32 3.38
CA LEU A 112 -16.40 9.79 4.68
C LEU A 112 -16.92 11.24 4.64
N GLU A 113 -16.48 12.05 3.70
CA GLU A 113 -16.91 13.45 3.58
C GLU A 113 -18.43 13.58 3.34
N GLY A 114 -19.06 12.58 2.74
CA GLY A 114 -20.49 12.55 2.49
C GLY A 114 -21.35 12.18 3.69
N PHE A 115 -20.76 11.88 4.86
CA PHE A 115 -21.49 11.55 6.09
C PHE A 115 -21.27 12.64 7.15
N ASP A 116 -22.31 12.96 7.92
CA ASP A 116 -22.19 13.87 9.07
C ASP A 116 -21.62 13.14 10.30
N LEU A 117 -20.32 12.84 10.24
CA LEU A 117 -19.65 12.17 11.36
C LEU A 117 -19.50 13.08 12.59
N ALA A 118 -19.71 14.40 12.46
CA ALA A 118 -19.56 15.33 13.58
C ALA A 118 -20.75 15.21 14.54
N SER A 119 -21.94 14.90 14.02
CA SER A 119 -23.15 14.68 14.82
C SER A 119 -23.15 13.37 15.60
N LEU A 120 -22.29 12.41 15.22
CA LEU A 120 -22.20 11.10 15.84
C LEU A 120 -21.25 11.14 17.04
N GLU A 121 -21.65 10.47 18.12
CA GLU A 121 -20.82 10.32 19.31
C GLU A 121 -19.47 9.65 18.95
N ALA A 122 -18.40 10.13 19.58
CA ALA A 122 -17.08 9.52 19.44
C ALA A 122 -17.13 8.05 19.90
N LEU A 123 -16.63 7.14 19.12
CA LEU A 123 -16.64 5.69 19.37
C LEU A 123 -18.03 5.01 19.37
N SER A 124 -19.08 5.69 18.90
CA SER A 124 -20.36 5.03 18.68
C SER A 124 -20.24 3.93 17.62
N ALA A 125 -21.07 2.90 17.73
CA ALA A 125 -21.11 1.80 16.77
C ALA A 125 -21.37 2.31 15.34
N GLU A 126 -22.27 3.28 15.20
CA GLU A 126 -22.63 3.89 13.91
C GLU A 126 -21.42 4.60 13.27
N LYS A 127 -20.73 5.44 14.03
CA LYS A 127 -19.52 6.14 13.55
C LYS A 127 -18.42 5.17 13.15
N MET A 128 -18.14 4.18 14.00
CA MET A 128 -17.14 3.15 13.73
C MET A 128 -17.52 2.31 12.50
N HIS A 129 -18.82 1.97 12.34
CA HIS A 129 -19.32 1.26 11.18
C HIS A 129 -19.04 2.01 9.88
N LEU A 130 -19.39 3.29 9.80
CA LEU A 130 -19.14 4.12 8.61
C LEU A 130 -17.64 4.22 8.29
N MET A 131 -16.81 4.41 9.30
CA MET A 131 -15.35 4.46 9.13
C MET A 131 -14.78 3.14 8.61
N ILE A 132 -15.25 2.01 9.15
CA ILE A 132 -14.79 0.67 8.72
C ILE A 132 -15.25 0.38 7.29
N GLU A 133 -16.51 0.65 6.93
CA GLU A 133 -17.03 0.41 5.58
C GLU A 133 -16.30 1.29 4.54
N ALA A 134 -16.03 2.56 4.85
CA ALA A 134 -15.26 3.43 3.98
C ALA A 134 -13.83 2.91 3.77
N MET A 135 -13.16 2.46 4.84
CA MET A 135 -11.84 1.85 4.73
C MET A 135 -11.85 0.55 3.92
N ARG A 136 -12.85 -0.29 4.09
CA ARG A 136 -12.98 -1.55 3.34
C ARG A 136 -13.16 -1.31 1.85
N LEU A 137 -13.98 -0.32 1.45
CA LEU A 137 -14.12 0.09 0.05
C LEU A 137 -12.82 0.66 -0.50
N ALA A 138 -12.14 1.52 0.27
CA ALA A 138 -10.86 2.09 -0.12
C ALA A 138 -9.79 1.00 -0.32
N PHE A 139 -9.74 -0.01 0.56
CA PHE A 139 -8.82 -1.13 0.41
C PHE A 139 -9.19 -2.04 -0.76
N ALA A 140 -10.47 -2.25 -1.06
CA ALA A 140 -10.88 -3.02 -2.22
C ALA A 140 -10.39 -2.39 -3.53
N ASP A 141 -10.41 -1.06 -3.61
CA ASP A 141 -9.88 -0.31 -4.75
C ASP A 141 -8.34 -0.32 -4.75
N ALA A 142 -7.71 0.01 -3.62
CA ALA A 142 -6.25 0.08 -3.52
C ALA A 142 -5.58 -1.27 -3.82
N SER A 143 -6.12 -2.38 -3.33
CA SER A 143 -5.58 -3.72 -3.57
C SER A 143 -5.56 -4.12 -5.04
N TRP A 144 -6.37 -3.47 -5.87
CA TRP A 144 -6.44 -3.74 -7.30
C TRP A 144 -5.64 -2.75 -8.14
N TYR A 145 -5.70 -1.45 -7.80
CA TYR A 145 -5.17 -0.38 -8.64
C TYR A 145 -3.81 0.13 -8.22
N VAL A 146 -3.42 -0.03 -6.95
CA VAL A 146 -2.16 0.51 -6.43
C VAL A 146 -1.01 -0.43 -6.75
N ALA A 147 -0.06 0.08 -7.51
CA ALA A 147 1.17 -0.59 -7.89
C ALA A 147 2.28 0.45 -8.11
N ASP A 148 3.47 0.02 -8.47
CA ASP A 148 4.55 0.92 -8.87
C ASP A 148 4.18 1.62 -10.20
N PRO A 149 4.06 2.96 -10.23
CA PRO A 149 3.67 3.72 -11.42
C PRO A 149 4.63 3.56 -12.61
N LYS A 150 5.85 3.08 -12.38
CA LYS A 150 6.81 2.76 -13.46
C LYS A 150 6.39 1.54 -14.28
N PHE A 151 5.62 0.63 -13.68
CA PHE A 151 5.22 -0.64 -14.28
C PHE A 151 3.71 -0.78 -14.48
N SER A 152 2.91 0.13 -13.92
CA SER A 152 1.45 0.08 -13.99
C SER A 152 0.86 1.48 -14.08
N ASN A 153 -0.20 1.63 -14.85
CA ASN A 153 -0.96 2.88 -14.87
C ASN A 153 -1.93 2.91 -13.68
N VAL A 154 -1.56 3.64 -12.63
CA VAL A 154 -2.41 3.84 -11.44
C VAL A 154 -3.30 5.07 -11.69
N PRO A 155 -4.64 4.91 -11.75
CA PRO A 155 -5.57 6.00 -12.06
C PRO A 155 -5.81 6.89 -10.82
N ILE A 156 -4.76 7.58 -10.37
CA ILE A 156 -4.76 8.38 -9.13
C ILE A 156 -5.84 9.46 -9.16
N LYS A 157 -5.94 10.20 -10.27
CA LYS A 157 -6.87 11.31 -10.42
C LYS A 157 -8.32 10.84 -10.31
N GLU A 158 -8.63 9.73 -10.95
CA GLU A 158 -9.96 9.15 -10.99
C GLU A 158 -10.32 8.54 -9.63
N LEU A 159 -9.40 7.79 -9.01
CA LEU A 159 -9.59 7.22 -7.66
C LEU A 159 -9.84 8.30 -6.59
N LEU A 160 -9.24 9.48 -6.75
CA LEU A 160 -9.36 10.59 -5.81
C LEU A 160 -10.43 11.61 -6.22
N SER A 161 -11.19 11.36 -7.31
CA SER A 161 -12.26 12.28 -7.71
C SER A 161 -13.46 12.20 -6.74
N LYS A 162 -14.18 13.30 -6.60
CA LYS A 162 -15.37 13.36 -5.75
C LYS A 162 -16.52 12.58 -6.38
N GLU A 163 -16.62 12.59 -7.70
CA GLU A 163 -17.61 11.85 -8.47
C GLU A 163 -17.47 10.35 -8.22
N TYR A 164 -16.25 9.83 -8.28
CA TYR A 164 -15.98 8.43 -7.96
C TYR A 164 -16.32 8.10 -6.50
N ALA A 165 -15.95 8.96 -5.57
CA ALA A 165 -16.28 8.77 -4.16
C ALA A 165 -17.80 8.75 -3.93
N ASP A 166 -18.58 9.60 -4.63
CA ASP A 166 -20.04 9.63 -4.54
C ASP A 166 -20.68 8.32 -5.03
N GLU A 167 -20.19 7.77 -6.13
CA GLU A 167 -20.64 6.47 -6.63
C GLU A 167 -20.29 5.32 -5.66
N ARG A 168 -19.08 5.31 -5.15
CA ARG A 168 -18.64 4.28 -4.21
C ARG A 168 -19.37 4.36 -2.87
N ARG A 169 -19.70 5.56 -2.39
CA ARG A 169 -20.44 5.80 -1.14
C ARG A 169 -21.81 5.17 -1.16
N LYS A 170 -22.49 5.10 -2.29
CA LYS A 170 -23.80 4.44 -2.45
C LYS A 170 -23.80 2.97 -2.04
N LEU A 171 -22.62 2.33 -1.98
CA LEU A 171 -22.46 0.95 -1.57
C LEU A 171 -22.37 0.76 -0.05
N ILE A 172 -22.24 1.85 0.70
CA ILE A 172 -22.23 1.79 2.17
C ILE A 172 -23.65 1.76 2.68
N ASP A 173 -24.07 0.59 3.19
CA ASP A 173 -25.30 0.46 3.96
C ASP A 173 -25.03 0.94 5.38
N THR A 174 -25.77 1.94 5.84
CA THR A 174 -25.58 2.55 7.18
C THR A 174 -25.99 1.65 8.33
N GLN A 175 -26.72 0.54 8.05
CA GLN A 175 -27.28 -0.36 9.06
C GLN A 175 -26.62 -1.74 9.05
N ARG A 176 -25.93 -2.11 7.98
CA ARG A 176 -25.36 -3.45 7.81
C ARG A 176 -23.97 -3.40 7.21
N ALA A 177 -23.07 -4.23 7.73
CA ALA A 177 -21.78 -4.45 7.12
C ALA A 177 -21.91 -5.20 5.79
N THR A 178 -21.24 -4.71 4.76
CA THR A 178 -21.18 -5.39 3.47
C THR A 178 -20.23 -6.57 3.57
N VAL A 179 -20.68 -7.79 3.27
CA VAL A 179 -19.87 -9.00 3.44
C VAL A 179 -18.72 -9.07 2.44
N ASP A 180 -18.95 -8.70 1.18
CA ASP A 180 -17.99 -8.80 0.08
C ASP A 180 -17.85 -7.46 -0.64
N GLN A 181 -16.90 -6.63 -0.17
CA GLN A 181 -16.59 -5.36 -0.79
C GLN A 181 -15.79 -5.59 -2.06
N LYS A 182 -16.37 -5.22 -3.21
CA LYS A 182 -15.69 -5.30 -4.51
C LYS A 182 -15.06 -3.97 -4.88
N ARG A 183 -13.97 -4.06 -5.65
CA ARG A 183 -13.37 -2.87 -6.27
C ARG A 183 -14.38 -2.15 -7.14
N GLY A 184 -14.24 -0.85 -7.26
CA GLY A 184 -14.96 -0.04 -8.23
C GLY A 184 -14.27 -0.02 -9.60
N THR A 185 -14.80 0.80 -10.49
CA THR A 185 -14.23 1.04 -11.82
C THR A 185 -14.03 2.55 -11.98
N PRO A 186 -12.90 3.10 -11.52
CA PRO A 186 -12.64 4.54 -11.54
C PRO A 186 -12.50 5.07 -12.97
N VAL A 187 -12.05 4.20 -13.89
CA VAL A 187 -11.92 4.50 -15.32
C VAL A 187 -12.95 3.65 -16.06
N ALA A 188 -13.70 4.26 -16.99
CA ALA A 188 -14.62 3.53 -17.83
C ALA A 188 -13.86 2.41 -18.56
N SER A 189 -14.33 1.18 -18.39
CA SER A 189 -13.71 0.01 -19.04
C SER A 189 -13.80 0.15 -20.55
N SER A 190 -12.66 0.24 -21.22
CA SER A 190 -12.57 0.03 -22.66
C SER A 190 -12.72 -1.46 -22.96
N ASN A 191 -13.57 -1.82 -23.89
CA ASN A 191 -13.66 -3.19 -24.38
C ASN A 191 -12.44 -3.48 -25.26
N THR A 192 -11.49 -4.23 -24.73
CA THR A 192 -10.32 -4.69 -25.46
C THR A 192 -10.57 -6.08 -26.01
N VAL A 193 -10.36 -6.26 -27.30
CA VAL A 193 -10.39 -7.58 -27.94
C VAL A 193 -8.95 -8.03 -28.14
N TYR A 194 -8.63 -9.21 -27.58
CA TYR A 194 -7.36 -9.87 -27.79
C TYR A 194 -7.61 -11.22 -28.51
N LEU A 195 -6.83 -11.48 -29.55
CA LEU A 195 -6.86 -12.75 -30.24
C LEU A 195 -5.45 -13.27 -30.49
N SER A 196 -5.32 -14.58 -30.44
CA SER A 196 -4.11 -15.29 -30.86
C SER A 196 -4.47 -16.24 -32.00
N VAL A 197 -3.67 -16.23 -33.04
CA VAL A 197 -3.84 -17.12 -34.19
C VAL A 197 -2.52 -17.82 -34.44
N VAL A 198 -2.58 -19.13 -34.66
CA VAL A 198 -1.43 -19.93 -35.10
C VAL A 198 -1.78 -20.55 -36.43
N ASP A 199 -0.94 -20.36 -37.43
CA ASP A 199 -1.13 -20.97 -38.75
C ASP A 199 -0.59 -22.40 -38.81
N LYS A 200 -0.83 -23.08 -39.92
CA LYS A 200 -0.41 -24.48 -40.11
C LYS A 200 1.12 -24.65 -40.19
N TRP A 201 1.89 -23.59 -40.30
CA TRP A 201 3.35 -23.62 -40.33
C TRP A 201 3.97 -23.26 -38.97
N GLY A 202 3.13 -23.00 -37.95
CA GLY A 202 3.59 -22.67 -36.61
C GLY A 202 3.87 -21.18 -36.41
N ASN A 203 3.56 -20.29 -37.35
CA ASN A 203 3.64 -18.86 -37.13
C ASN A 203 2.51 -18.44 -36.19
N ALA A 204 2.87 -17.70 -35.13
CA ALA A 204 1.91 -17.20 -34.15
C ALA A 204 1.73 -15.69 -34.29
N CYS A 205 0.49 -15.25 -34.31
CA CYS A 205 0.12 -13.84 -34.25
C CYS A 205 -0.61 -13.57 -32.94
N SER A 206 -0.11 -12.61 -32.16
CA SER A 206 -0.76 -12.06 -31.00
C SER A 206 -1.27 -10.66 -31.36
N PHE A 207 -2.59 -10.50 -31.43
CA PHE A 207 -3.22 -9.28 -31.89
C PHE A 207 -4.12 -8.71 -30.79
N ILE A 208 -3.87 -7.46 -30.42
CA ILE A 208 -4.71 -6.71 -29.50
C ILE A 208 -5.31 -5.51 -30.24
N ASN A 209 -6.61 -5.35 -30.12
CA ASN A 209 -7.32 -4.21 -30.66
C ASN A 209 -8.14 -3.56 -29.55
N SER A 210 -7.86 -2.31 -29.28
CA SER A 210 -8.51 -1.55 -28.21
C SER A 210 -8.63 -0.09 -28.63
N ASN A 211 -9.77 0.49 -28.33
CA ASN A 211 -9.98 1.92 -28.47
C ASN A 211 -9.46 2.72 -27.27
N TYR A 212 -8.83 2.03 -26.28
CA TYR A 212 -8.35 2.57 -25.03
C TYR A 212 -9.47 3.11 -24.12
N MET A 213 -10.35 3.96 -24.59
CA MET A 213 -11.50 4.48 -23.85
C MET A 213 -12.74 4.56 -24.74
N GLY A 214 -13.85 3.96 -24.32
CA GLY A 214 -15.17 4.06 -24.94
C GLY A 214 -15.14 3.84 -26.46
N PHE A 215 -15.44 4.88 -27.22
CA PHE A 215 -15.44 4.87 -28.70
C PHE A 215 -14.10 5.31 -29.31
N GLY A 216 -13.04 5.41 -28.54
CA GLY A 216 -11.73 5.88 -28.99
C GLY A 216 -11.52 7.37 -28.73
N THR A 217 -10.52 7.94 -29.42
CA THR A 217 -10.25 9.37 -29.38
C THR A 217 -11.20 10.09 -30.32
N GLY A 218 -12.44 10.24 -29.92
CA GLY A 218 -13.40 11.07 -30.64
C GLY A 218 -13.25 12.54 -30.29
#